data_7e7300974201562a23d706fea50532a2
#
_entry.id   7e7300974201562a23d706fea50532a2
#
_cell.length_a   1.000
_cell.length_b   1.000
_cell.length_c   1.000
_cell.angle_alpha   90.00
_cell.angle_beta   90.00
_cell.angle_gamma   90.00
#
_symmetry.space_group_name_H-M   'P 1'
#
loop_
_entity.id
_entity.type
_entity.pdbx_description
1 polymer ?
#
loop_
_entity_poly.entity_id
_entity_poly.type
_entity_poly.pdbx_seq_one_letter_code
_entity_poly.pdbx_strand_id
1 'polypeptide(L)'
;NRLIYFNNSVNNYSQLRVFPQLSSKISYPLSKSRNDRTEILEPIVMPILAPHNNYTNDQNISSSNIFSLNRETSLSQWESGPRINYGINWLVSNSNLVFNTSLGQSVKAEKDNSTKISNYFIGNTLDFGNIGYIKTDITIDRQDLYLKDNNINSSLNFGEIKLGFDYDYETLNKIKTSEQISIGAKLNFYKHINLIMSARKDLMSDKSIGNAIGLNYENDCLAVNLNYFTDFTAIDDIKNSRGFSINIVLKP
;
A
#
# COMPACT_ATOMS: atom_id res chain seq x y z
N ASN A 1 -15.81 -6.63 -17.63
CA ASN A 1 -15.07 -7.41 -18.65
C ASN A 1 -13.77 -6.68 -18.98
N ARG A 2 -12.68 -7.42 -19.08
CA ARG A 2 -11.38 -6.90 -19.50
C ARG A 2 -10.82 -7.77 -20.64
N LEU A 3 -10.29 -7.11 -21.66
CA LEU A 3 -9.62 -7.73 -22.78
C LEU A 3 -8.14 -7.33 -22.74
N ILE A 4 -7.25 -8.32 -22.75
CA ILE A 4 -5.81 -8.09 -22.71
C ILE A 4 -5.18 -8.81 -23.89
N TYR A 5 -4.41 -8.08 -24.68
CA TYR A 5 -3.60 -8.61 -25.75
C TYR A 5 -2.14 -8.67 -25.31
N PHE A 6 -1.54 -9.84 -25.42
CA PHE A 6 -0.12 -10.07 -25.15
C PHE A 6 0.63 -10.30 -26.46
N ASN A 7 1.72 -9.61 -26.65
CA ASN A 7 2.67 -9.86 -27.70
C ASN A 7 4.06 -10.07 -27.08
N ASN A 8 4.62 -11.26 -27.23
CA ASN A 8 5.98 -11.55 -26.80
C ASN A 8 6.87 -11.66 -28.05
N SER A 9 7.64 -10.60 -28.31
CA SER A 9 8.52 -10.50 -29.48
C SER A 9 9.71 -11.46 -29.43
N VAL A 10 10.08 -11.97 -28.25
CA VAL A 10 11.22 -12.89 -28.10
C VAL A 10 10.84 -14.31 -28.57
N ASN A 11 9.60 -14.73 -28.36
CA ASN A 11 9.12 -16.08 -28.68
C ASN A 11 8.10 -16.11 -29.83
N ASN A 12 7.90 -15.01 -30.55
CA ASN A 12 6.88 -14.84 -31.59
C ASN A 12 5.49 -15.33 -31.18
N TYR A 13 5.11 -15.08 -29.93
CA TYR A 13 3.88 -15.57 -29.33
C TYR A 13 2.96 -14.38 -29.03
N SER A 14 1.76 -14.44 -29.60
CA SER A 14 0.69 -13.50 -29.28
C SER A 14 -0.52 -14.23 -28.74
N GLN A 15 -1.08 -13.74 -27.66
CA GLN A 15 -2.27 -14.33 -27.04
C GLN A 15 -3.28 -13.25 -26.66
N LEU A 16 -4.52 -13.45 -27.08
CA LEU A 16 -5.66 -12.67 -26.62
C LEU A 16 -6.27 -13.37 -25.41
N ARG A 17 -6.39 -12.67 -24.29
CA ARG A 17 -7.05 -13.17 -23.09
C ARG A 17 -8.27 -12.32 -22.76
N VAL A 18 -9.37 -12.99 -22.49
CA VAL A 18 -10.64 -12.37 -22.10
C VAL A 18 -10.97 -12.81 -20.68
N PHE A 19 -11.24 -11.84 -19.81
CA PHE A 19 -11.58 -12.05 -18.40
C PHE A 19 -12.98 -11.51 -18.11
N PRO A 20 -14.03 -12.30 -18.34
CA PRO A 20 -15.39 -11.88 -18.00
C PRO A 20 -15.57 -11.91 -16.48
N GLN A 21 -16.13 -10.86 -15.94
CA GLN A 21 -16.51 -10.77 -14.53
C GLN A 21 -17.85 -10.08 -14.39
N LEU A 22 -18.66 -10.56 -13.46
CA LEU A 22 -19.89 -9.92 -13.01
C LEU A 22 -19.79 -9.70 -11.50
N SER A 23 -20.04 -8.50 -11.04
CA SER A 23 -20.02 -8.16 -9.63
C SER A 23 -21.13 -7.21 -9.26
N SER A 24 -21.52 -7.24 -8.00
CA SER A 24 -22.42 -6.27 -7.38
C SER A 24 -21.84 -5.88 -6.01
N LYS A 25 -21.73 -4.59 -5.73
CA LYS A 25 -21.40 -4.09 -4.39
C LYS A 25 -22.72 -3.70 -3.71
N ILE A 26 -23.05 -4.38 -2.63
CA ILE A 26 -24.20 -4.10 -1.79
C ILE A 26 -23.68 -3.50 -0.49
N SER A 27 -24.11 -2.30 -0.16
CA SER A 27 -23.76 -1.65 1.09
C SER A 27 -24.96 -0.93 1.70
N TYR A 28 -24.92 -0.78 3.02
CA TYR A 28 -25.99 -0.09 3.76
C TYR A 28 -25.36 0.89 4.75
N PRO A 29 -25.17 2.16 4.37
CA PRO A 29 -24.57 3.15 5.25
C PRO A 29 -25.56 3.59 6.34
N LEU A 30 -25.17 3.36 7.59
CA LEU A 30 -25.82 3.88 8.79
C LEU A 30 -25.11 5.15 9.21
N SER A 31 -25.78 6.28 9.20
CA SER A 31 -25.19 7.57 9.53
C SER A 31 -25.81 8.19 10.79
N LYS A 32 -24.94 8.83 11.57
CA LYS A 32 -25.32 9.64 12.73
C LYS A 32 -24.52 10.93 12.73
N SER A 33 -25.21 12.05 12.77
CA SER A 33 -24.58 13.36 12.88
C SER A 33 -25.01 14.04 14.18
N ARG A 34 -24.05 14.62 14.89
CA ARG A 34 -24.29 15.39 16.11
C ARG A 34 -23.27 16.52 16.20
N ASN A 35 -23.74 17.76 16.23
CA ASN A 35 -22.93 18.97 16.17
C ASN A 35 -22.02 18.95 14.92
N ASP A 36 -20.69 19.00 15.11
CA ASP A 36 -19.66 18.96 14.06
C ASP A 36 -19.12 17.54 13.77
N ARG A 37 -19.67 16.50 14.44
CA ARG A 37 -19.24 15.10 14.28
C ARG A 37 -20.22 14.32 13.44
N THR A 38 -19.70 13.65 12.41
CA THR A 38 -20.44 12.68 11.58
C THR A 38 -19.81 11.30 11.73
N GLU A 39 -20.65 10.31 12.00
CA GLU A 39 -20.28 8.88 12.04
C GLU A 39 -21.04 8.15 10.93
N ILE A 40 -20.33 7.31 10.18
CA ILE A 40 -20.91 6.44 9.17
C ILE A 40 -20.38 5.03 9.38
N LEU A 41 -21.27 4.07 9.59
CA LEU A 41 -20.95 2.65 9.62
C LEU A 41 -21.57 2.00 8.39
N GLU A 42 -20.73 1.48 7.49
CA GLU A 42 -21.15 0.89 6.22
C GLU A 42 -20.76 -0.59 6.16
N PRO A 43 -21.67 -1.53 6.47
CA PRO A 43 -21.48 -2.93 6.12
C PRO A 43 -21.52 -3.11 4.59
N ILE A 44 -20.64 -3.94 4.08
CA ILE A 44 -20.43 -4.16 2.64
C ILE A 44 -20.38 -5.65 2.36
N VAL A 45 -21.09 -6.08 1.31
CA VAL A 45 -20.98 -7.42 0.73
C VAL A 45 -20.83 -7.26 -0.77
N MET A 46 -19.83 -7.93 -1.35
CA MET A 46 -19.52 -7.83 -2.77
C MET A 46 -19.33 -9.23 -3.38
N PRO A 47 -20.41 -9.87 -3.88
CA PRO A 47 -20.28 -11.08 -4.69
C PRO A 47 -19.65 -10.77 -6.05
N ILE A 48 -18.76 -11.65 -6.48
CA ILE A 48 -18.05 -11.57 -7.75
C ILE A 48 -18.10 -12.94 -8.41
N LEU A 49 -18.64 -13.00 -9.61
CA LEU A 49 -18.67 -14.18 -10.45
C LEU A 49 -17.61 -14.02 -11.53
N ALA A 50 -16.65 -14.92 -11.55
CA ALA A 50 -15.59 -14.98 -12.54
C ALA A 50 -15.25 -16.44 -12.86
N PRO A 51 -14.91 -16.80 -14.09
CA PRO A 51 -14.46 -18.14 -14.42
C PRO A 51 -13.11 -18.42 -13.74
N HIS A 52 -12.85 -19.69 -13.46
CA HIS A 52 -11.54 -20.13 -13.06
C HIS A 52 -10.58 -20.08 -14.25
N ASN A 53 -9.36 -19.61 -14.01
CA ASN A 53 -8.27 -19.66 -14.99
C ASN A 53 -6.98 -20.15 -14.31
N ASN A 54 -5.98 -20.48 -15.12
CA ASN A 54 -4.69 -20.99 -14.65
C ASN A 54 -3.61 -19.88 -14.55
N TYR A 55 -3.99 -18.63 -14.66
CA TYR A 55 -3.06 -17.47 -14.75
C TYR A 55 -3.06 -16.60 -13.49
N THR A 56 -3.62 -17.10 -12.40
CA THR A 56 -3.63 -16.40 -11.13
C THR A 56 -2.45 -16.83 -10.27
N ASN A 57 -1.69 -15.86 -9.80
CA ASN A 57 -0.75 -16.06 -8.71
C ASN A 57 -1.42 -15.81 -7.36
N ASP A 58 -0.70 -16.02 -6.28
CA ASP A 58 -1.16 -15.66 -4.95
C ASP A 58 -1.46 -14.16 -4.87
N GLN A 59 -2.64 -13.87 -4.36
CA GLN A 59 -3.20 -12.53 -4.37
C GLN A 59 -2.62 -11.69 -3.23
N ASN A 60 -2.12 -10.52 -3.55
CA ASN A 60 -1.82 -9.49 -2.56
C ASN A 60 -3.13 -8.83 -2.07
N ILE A 61 -3.82 -9.49 -1.16
CA ILE A 61 -5.01 -8.94 -0.53
C ILE A 61 -4.59 -8.05 0.63
N SER A 62 -5.14 -6.84 0.65
CA SER A 62 -4.94 -5.86 1.71
C SER A 62 -6.26 -5.17 2.08
N SER A 63 -6.25 -4.37 3.12
CA SER A 63 -7.43 -3.57 3.49
C SER A 63 -7.85 -2.59 2.39
N SER A 64 -6.89 -2.09 1.61
CA SER A 64 -7.13 -1.10 0.54
C SER A 64 -7.76 -1.70 -0.71
N ASN A 65 -7.57 -3.01 -0.96
CA ASN A 65 -8.04 -3.65 -2.19
C ASN A 65 -9.08 -4.76 -1.99
N ILE A 66 -9.47 -5.07 -0.75
CA ILE A 66 -10.40 -6.17 -0.43
C ILE A 66 -11.72 -6.08 -1.22
N PHE A 67 -12.21 -4.88 -1.50
CA PHE A 67 -13.41 -4.62 -2.28
C PHE A 67 -13.11 -4.27 -3.75
N SER A 68 -11.92 -4.56 -4.26
CA SER A 68 -11.58 -4.37 -5.66
C SER A 68 -11.99 -5.58 -6.52
N LEU A 69 -12.36 -5.31 -7.78
CA LEU A 69 -12.67 -6.36 -8.76
C LEU A 69 -11.46 -7.21 -9.12
N ASN A 70 -10.30 -6.61 -9.18
CA ASN A 70 -9.03 -7.26 -9.41
C ASN A 70 -8.02 -6.79 -8.36
N ARG A 71 -7.44 -7.73 -7.63
CA ARG A 71 -6.45 -7.48 -6.58
C ARG A 71 -5.02 -7.84 -7.04
N GLU A 72 -4.89 -8.31 -8.28
CA GLU A 72 -3.60 -8.60 -8.88
C GLU A 72 -2.84 -7.31 -9.21
N THR A 73 -1.56 -7.28 -8.90
CA THR A 73 -0.70 -6.12 -9.14
C THR A 73 -0.24 -6.01 -10.59
N SER A 74 -0.21 -7.14 -11.31
CA SER A 74 0.18 -7.17 -12.71
C SER A 74 -0.99 -6.86 -13.64
N LEU A 75 -0.76 -6.03 -14.64
CA LEU A 75 -1.73 -5.77 -15.71
C LEU A 75 -2.05 -7.02 -16.55
N SER A 76 -1.15 -8.00 -16.55
CA SER A 76 -1.29 -9.24 -17.31
C SER A 76 -2.03 -10.34 -16.55
N GLN A 77 -2.28 -10.16 -15.29
CA GLN A 77 -2.96 -11.11 -14.42
C GLN A 77 -4.34 -10.60 -14.00
N TRP A 78 -5.25 -11.52 -13.78
CA TRP A 78 -6.60 -11.20 -13.34
C TRP A 78 -7.09 -12.24 -12.37
N GLU A 79 -7.63 -11.79 -11.28
CA GLU A 79 -8.12 -12.68 -10.24
C GLU A 79 -9.30 -13.51 -10.74
N SER A 80 -9.17 -14.83 -10.69
CA SER A 80 -10.13 -15.80 -11.17
C SER A 80 -10.95 -16.44 -10.06
N GLY A 81 -12.03 -17.10 -10.45
CA GLY A 81 -12.92 -17.83 -9.56
C GLY A 81 -13.97 -16.97 -8.87
N PRO A 82 -15.15 -17.56 -8.58
CA PRO A 82 -16.21 -16.88 -7.86
C PRO A 82 -15.82 -16.64 -6.42
N ARG A 83 -16.16 -15.46 -5.90
CA ARG A 83 -15.83 -15.04 -4.52
C ARG A 83 -16.83 -14.07 -3.95
N ILE A 84 -16.84 -13.97 -2.64
CA ILE A 84 -17.62 -12.98 -1.89
C ILE A 84 -16.63 -12.23 -1.00
N ASN A 85 -16.54 -10.92 -1.16
CA ASN A 85 -15.83 -10.03 -0.26
C ASN A 85 -16.86 -9.39 0.69
N TYR A 86 -16.58 -9.36 1.97
CA TYR A 86 -17.47 -8.76 2.95
C TYR A 86 -16.68 -8.04 4.03
N GLY A 87 -17.31 -7.06 4.66
CA GLY A 87 -16.66 -6.28 5.68
C GLY A 87 -17.47 -5.08 6.12
N ILE A 88 -16.79 -4.19 6.82
CA ILE A 88 -17.37 -2.98 7.40
C ILE A 88 -16.39 -1.83 7.19
N ASN A 89 -16.90 -0.68 6.76
CA ASN A 89 -16.22 0.59 6.85
C ASN A 89 -16.84 1.42 7.98
N TRP A 90 -16.01 2.01 8.81
CA TRP A 90 -16.42 2.94 9.84
C TRP A 90 -15.66 4.25 9.71
N LEU A 91 -16.40 5.30 9.42
CA LEU A 91 -15.91 6.67 9.26
C LEU A 91 -16.39 7.53 10.42
N VAL A 92 -15.48 8.23 11.04
CA VAL A 92 -15.78 9.29 12.02
C VAL A 92 -15.09 10.54 11.55
N SER A 93 -15.83 11.62 11.35
CA SER A 93 -15.26 12.89 10.90
C SER A 93 -15.79 14.07 11.69
N ASN A 94 -14.92 15.04 11.91
CA ASN A 94 -15.26 16.39 12.37
C ASN A 94 -14.46 17.41 11.57
N SER A 95 -14.53 18.70 11.93
CA SER A 95 -13.84 19.78 11.21
C SER A 95 -12.31 19.62 11.10
N ASN A 96 -11.66 18.90 12.02
CA ASN A 96 -10.19 18.84 12.13
C ASN A 96 -9.63 17.41 12.02
N LEU A 97 -10.49 16.39 12.10
CA LEU A 97 -10.08 15.00 12.18
C LEU A 97 -11.00 14.12 11.36
N VAL A 98 -10.40 13.25 10.54
CA VAL A 98 -11.09 12.16 9.89
C VAL A 98 -10.44 10.84 10.30
N PHE A 99 -11.21 9.98 10.95
CA PHE A 99 -10.83 8.61 11.27
C PHE A 99 -11.63 7.66 10.39
N ASN A 100 -10.95 6.82 9.64
CA ASN A 100 -11.58 5.80 8.82
C ASN A 100 -10.96 4.44 9.13
N THR A 101 -11.78 3.46 9.44
CA THR A 101 -11.40 2.07 9.65
C THR A 101 -12.17 1.19 8.67
N SER A 102 -11.45 0.29 8.01
CA SER A 102 -12.01 -0.77 7.17
C SER A 102 -11.60 -2.14 7.71
N LEU A 103 -12.57 -3.04 7.83
CA LEU A 103 -12.36 -4.44 8.16
C LEU A 103 -12.93 -5.29 7.02
N GLY A 104 -12.19 -6.25 6.52
CA GLY A 104 -12.69 -7.09 5.44
C GLY A 104 -12.10 -8.49 5.42
N GLN A 105 -12.85 -9.38 4.79
CA GLN A 105 -12.47 -10.77 4.53
C GLN A 105 -13.06 -11.23 3.18
N SER A 106 -12.45 -12.22 2.56
CA SER A 106 -12.86 -12.79 1.28
C SER A 106 -13.04 -14.29 1.39
N VAL A 107 -14.10 -14.80 0.82
CA VAL A 107 -14.36 -16.23 0.65
C VAL A 107 -14.39 -16.52 -0.84
N LYS A 108 -13.52 -17.42 -1.30
CA LYS A 108 -13.35 -17.79 -2.72
C LYS A 108 -13.59 -19.29 -2.90
N ALA A 109 -14.35 -19.64 -3.93
CA ALA A 109 -14.45 -21.03 -4.36
C ALA A 109 -13.27 -21.35 -5.30
N GLU A 110 -12.56 -22.44 -5.00
CA GLU A 110 -11.45 -22.93 -5.81
C GLU A 110 -11.93 -23.93 -6.87
N LYS A 111 -11.07 -24.24 -7.82
CA LYS A 111 -11.39 -25.12 -8.97
C LYS A 111 -11.72 -26.56 -8.57
N ASP A 112 -11.17 -27.03 -7.46
CA ASP A 112 -11.39 -28.36 -6.88
C ASP A 112 -12.65 -28.43 -5.99
N ASN A 113 -13.51 -27.43 -6.05
CA ASN A 113 -14.69 -27.24 -5.20
C ASN A 113 -14.37 -27.01 -3.71
N SER A 114 -13.12 -26.80 -3.36
CA SER A 114 -12.76 -26.33 -2.01
C SER A 114 -13.09 -24.84 -1.83
N THR A 115 -13.14 -24.42 -0.58
CA THR A 115 -13.39 -23.02 -0.24
C THR A 115 -12.18 -22.45 0.47
N LYS A 116 -11.58 -21.40 -0.10
CA LYS A 116 -10.49 -20.66 0.50
C LYS A 116 -11.05 -19.40 1.19
N ILE A 117 -10.81 -19.27 2.48
CA ILE A 117 -11.17 -18.08 3.25
C ILE A 117 -9.88 -17.31 3.50
N SER A 118 -9.88 -16.02 3.21
CA SER A 118 -8.72 -15.15 3.41
C SER A 118 -8.45 -14.87 4.89
N ASN A 119 -7.32 -14.26 5.18
CA ASN A 119 -7.02 -13.62 6.45
C ASN A 119 -7.98 -12.44 6.71
N TYR A 120 -7.94 -11.88 7.92
CA TYR A 120 -8.61 -10.62 8.24
C TYR A 120 -7.71 -9.46 7.83
N PHE A 121 -8.28 -8.47 7.15
CA PHE A 121 -7.60 -7.26 6.71
C PHE A 121 -8.21 -6.06 7.42
N ILE A 122 -7.37 -5.27 8.09
CA ILE A 122 -7.79 -4.09 8.84
C ILE A 122 -6.98 -2.91 8.34
N GLY A 123 -7.64 -1.90 7.82
CA GLY A 123 -7.02 -0.64 7.43
C GLY A 123 -7.52 0.49 8.30
N ASN A 124 -6.63 1.32 8.80
CA ASN A 124 -6.99 2.53 9.51
C ASN A 124 -6.33 3.74 8.85
N THR A 125 -7.06 4.83 8.78
CA THR A 125 -6.52 6.13 8.39
C THR A 125 -6.98 7.15 9.42
N LEU A 126 -6.03 7.87 9.98
CA LEU A 126 -6.25 8.99 10.85
C LEU A 126 -5.67 10.22 10.15
N ASP A 127 -6.54 11.13 9.72
CA ASP A 127 -6.18 12.34 9.00
C ASP A 127 -6.46 13.56 9.89
N PHE A 128 -5.42 14.35 10.13
CA PHE A 128 -5.44 15.58 10.92
C PHE A 128 -5.48 16.83 10.05
N GLY A 129 -5.96 16.73 8.81
CA GLY A 129 -6.00 17.83 7.85
C GLY A 129 -4.61 18.32 7.48
N ASN A 130 -4.35 19.59 7.69
CA ASN A 130 -3.07 20.21 7.32
C ASN A 130 -1.87 19.70 8.14
N ILE A 131 -2.11 19.08 9.31
CA ILE A 131 -1.05 18.54 10.17
C ILE A 131 -0.50 17.25 9.59
N GLY A 132 -1.34 16.45 8.92
CA GLY A 132 -0.88 15.22 8.28
C GLY A 132 -1.76 14.01 8.55
N TYR A 133 -1.21 12.82 8.37
CA TYR A 133 -1.96 11.58 8.50
C TYR A 133 -1.12 10.44 9.09
N ILE A 134 -1.81 9.45 9.63
CA ILE A 134 -1.28 8.13 9.97
C ILE A 134 -2.18 7.08 9.30
N LYS A 135 -1.57 6.14 8.59
CA LYS A 135 -2.24 4.99 7.98
C LYS A 135 -1.66 3.71 8.51
N THR A 136 -2.52 2.71 8.74
CA THR A 136 -2.08 1.36 9.10
C THR A 136 -2.82 0.35 8.25
N ASP A 137 -2.10 -0.66 7.75
CA ASP A 137 -2.63 -1.85 7.11
C ASP A 137 -2.17 -3.07 7.89
N ILE A 138 -3.12 -3.85 8.40
CA ILE A 138 -2.89 -4.97 9.29
C ILE A 138 -3.51 -6.21 8.67
N THR A 139 -2.74 -7.29 8.59
CA THR A 139 -3.24 -8.63 8.23
C THR A 139 -3.12 -9.55 9.44
N ILE A 140 -4.23 -10.16 9.85
CA ILE A 140 -4.29 -11.13 10.93
C ILE A 140 -4.61 -12.50 10.34
N ASP A 141 -3.80 -13.49 10.68
CA ASP A 141 -4.05 -14.86 10.26
C ASP A 141 -5.40 -15.36 10.78
N ARG A 142 -6.16 -16.03 9.90
CA ARG A 142 -7.51 -16.48 10.22
C ARG A 142 -7.56 -17.63 11.23
N GLN A 143 -6.57 -18.54 11.18
CA GLN A 143 -6.62 -19.77 11.97
C GLN A 143 -6.09 -19.54 13.38
N ASP A 144 -4.92 -18.92 13.45
CA ASP A 144 -4.18 -18.79 14.71
C ASP A 144 -4.25 -17.39 15.31
N LEU A 145 -4.90 -16.43 14.62
CA LEU A 145 -5.10 -15.04 15.04
C LEU A 145 -3.79 -14.31 15.40
N TYR A 146 -2.67 -14.69 14.76
CA TYR A 146 -1.42 -13.94 14.92
C TYR A 146 -1.30 -12.83 13.88
N LEU A 147 -0.52 -11.80 14.21
CA LEU A 147 -0.20 -10.71 13.32
C LEU A 147 0.70 -11.23 12.19
N LYS A 148 0.20 -11.22 10.95
CA LYS A 148 0.92 -11.67 9.77
C LYS A 148 1.71 -10.54 9.13
N ASP A 149 1.02 -9.44 8.83
CA ASP A 149 1.63 -8.26 8.23
C ASP A 149 1.13 -7.02 8.95
N ASN A 150 1.99 -6.03 9.11
CA ASN A 150 1.64 -4.70 9.60
C ASN A 150 2.47 -3.64 8.88
N ASN A 151 1.81 -2.76 8.17
CA ASN A 151 2.42 -1.59 7.57
C ASN A 151 1.86 -0.33 8.25
N ILE A 152 2.74 0.55 8.70
CA ILE A 152 2.38 1.87 9.24
C ILE A 152 3.07 2.92 8.39
N ASN A 153 2.30 3.83 7.83
CA ASN A 153 2.80 4.98 7.09
C ASN A 153 2.26 6.26 7.69
N SER A 154 3.12 7.23 7.96
CA SER A 154 2.71 8.53 8.45
C SER A 154 3.46 9.68 7.80
N SER A 155 2.77 10.82 7.71
CA SER A 155 3.36 12.08 7.27
C SER A 155 2.79 13.21 8.12
N LEU A 156 3.66 13.93 8.79
CA LEU A 156 3.31 15.05 9.70
C LEU A 156 3.98 16.33 9.20
N ASN A 157 3.23 17.43 9.21
CA ASN A 157 3.66 18.73 8.76
C ASN A 157 3.67 19.71 9.95
N PHE A 158 4.81 20.29 10.23
CA PHE A 158 5.01 21.28 11.29
C PHE A 158 5.60 22.56 10.68
N GLY A 159 4.77 23.33 9.98
CA GLY A 159 5.21 24.51 9.25
C GLY A 159 6.22 24.17 8.16
N GLU A 160 7.46 24.55 8.35
CA GLU A 160 8.54 24.33 7.38
C GLU A 160 9.12 22.89 7.40
N ILE A 161 8.73 22.09 8.39
CA ILE A 161 9.23 20.73 8.59
C ILE A 161 8.13 19.73 8.25
N LYS A 162 8.47 18.79 7.36
CA LYS A 162 7.65 17.61 7.09
C LYS A 162 8.39 16.36 7.51
N LEU A 163 7.77 15.56 8.36
CA LEU A 163 8.31 14.28 8.84
C LEU A 163 7.52 13.13 8.23
N GLY A 164 8.22 12.10 7.78
CA GLY A 164 7.66 10.83 7.34
C GLY A 164 8.19 9.69 8.20
N PHE A 165 7.33 8.73 8.47
CA PHE A 165 7.68 7.53 9.20
C PHE A 165 6.96 6.34 8.53
N ASP A 166 7.73 5.28 8.23
CA ASP A 166 7.21 4.01 7.73
C ASP A 166 7.73 2.88 8.61
N TYR A 167 6.87 1.93 8.90
CA TYR A 167 7.19 0.70 9.62
C TYR A 167 6.55 -0.47 8.87
N ASP A 168 7.36 -1.45 8.54
CA ASP A 168 6.95 -2.68 7.86
C ASP A 168 7.31 -3.89 8.70
N TYR A 169 6.33 -4.76 8.91
CA TYR A 169 6.48 -6.00 9.65
C TYR A 169 5.80 -7.14 8.89
N GLU A 170 6.50 -8.27 8.74
CA GLU A 170 5.98 -9.45 8.07
C GLU A 170 6.38 -10.73 8.81
N THR A 171 5.45 -11.68 8.87
CA THR A 171 5.69 -13.03 9.37
C THR A 171 5.21 -14.08 8.37
N LEU A 172 5.94 -15.17 8.29
CA LEU A 172 5.55 -16.38 7.56
C LEU A 172 5.54 -17.56 8.54
N ASN A 173 4.40 -18.23 8.64
CA ASN A 173 4.22 -19.37 9.57
C ASN A 173 4.64 -19.05 11.02
N LYS A 174 4.25 -17.88 11.52
CA LYS A 174 4.59 -17.36 12.87
C LYS A 174 6.08 -17.03 13.07
N ILE A 175 6.89 -17.14 12.04
CA ILE A 175 8.29 -16.74 12.08
C ILE A 175 8.40 -15.36 11.44
N LYS A 176 9.01 -14.42 12.16
CA LYS A 176 9.27 -13.08 11.64
C LYS A 176 10.23 -13.18 10.45
N THR A 177 9.83 -12.65 9.31
CA THR A 177 10.60 -12.66 8.05
C THR A 177 11.14 -11.29 7.68
N SER A 178 10.46 -10.22 8.09
CA SER A 178 10.90 -8.84 7.86
C SER A 178 10.42 -7.93 8.97
N GLU A 179 11.28 -7.00 9.38
CA GLU A 179 10.90 -5.88 10.25
C GLU A 179 11.80 -4.69 9.93
N GLN A 180 11.23 -3.63 9.39
CA GLN A 180 11.98 -2.46 8.94
C GLN A 180 11.32 -1.17 9.42
N ILE A 181 12.15 -0.15 9.62
CA ILE A 181 11.74 1.21 9.93
C ILE A 181 12.40 2.17 8.95
N SER A 182 11.62 3.13 8.45
CA SER A 182 12.12 4.24 7.65
C SER A 182 11.67 5.56 8.25
N ILE A 183 12.57 6.52 8.31
CA ILE A 183 12.29 7.88 8.77
C ILE A 183 12.75 8.83 7.69
N GLY A 184 11.90 9.78 7.33
CA GLY A 184 12.20 10.86 6.39
C GLY A 184 11.94 12.22 7.01
N ALA A 185 12.74 13.21 6.62
CA ALA A 185 12.49 14.60 6.98
C ALA A 185 12.72 15.49 5.75
N LYS A 186 11.83 16.46 5.56
CA LYS A 186 11.97 17.53 4.60
C LYS A 186 11.87 18.85 5.35
N LEU A 187 12.89 19.71 5.20
CA LEU A 187 12.96 21.03 5.77
C LEU A 187 12.94 22.07 4.63
N ASN A 188 11.92 22.90 4.60
CA ASN A 188 11.80 24.03 3.68
C ASN A 188 12.44 25.26 4.35
N PHE A 189 13.72 25.54 4.11
CA PHE A 189 14.39 26.64 4.77
C PHE A 189 14.57 27.88 3.90
N TYR A 190 14.24 27.78 2.61
CA TYR A 190 14.18 28.92 1.70
C TYR A 190 13.12 28.69 0.60
N LYS A 191 12.63 29.76 -0.02
CA LYS A 191 11.49 29.76 -0.95
C LYS A 191 11.51 28.64 -2.02
N HIS A 192 12.70 28.24 -2.45
CA HIS A 192 12.91 27.25 -3.52
C HIS A 192 13.87 26.13 -3.12
N ILE A 193 14.32 26.10 -1.87
CA ILE A 193 15.36 25.15 -1.42
C ILE A 193 14.83 24.34 -0.25
N ASN A 194 14.90 23.03 -0.40
CA ASN A 194 14.52 22.07 0.61
C ASN A 194 15.70 21.14 0.92
N LEU A 195 15.91 20.88 2.19
CA LEU A 195 16.77 19.79 2.66
C LEU A 195 15.92 18.54 2.86
N ILE A 196 16.34 17.42 2.30
CA ILE A 196 15.68 16.13 2.43
C ILE A 196 16.66 15.16 3.10
N MET A 197 16.19 14.45 4.10
CA MET A 197 16.95 13.42 4.81
C MET A 197 16.11 12.16 4.92
N SER A 198 16.74 11.01 4.80
CA SER A 198 16.08 9.72 5.06
C SER A 198 17.06 8.71 5.64
N ALA A 199 16.53 7.84 6.49
CA ALA A 199 17.24 6.72 7.06
C ALA A 199 16.30 5.51 7.10
N ARG A 200 16.84 4.33 6.76
CA ARG A 200 16.13 3.04 6.82
C ARG A 200 16.96 2.01 7.56
N LYS A 201 16.34 1.29 8.46
CA LYS A 201 16.97 0.29 9.32
C LYS A 201 16.20 -1.01 9.30
N ASP A 202 16.91 -2.13 9.23
CA ASP A 202 16.40 -3.47 9.48
C ASP A 202 16.48 -3.75 10.98
N LEU A 203 15.34 -3.97 11.61
CA LEU A 203 15.23 -4.21 13.05
C LEU A 203 15.50 -5.68 13.42
N MET A 204 15.45 -6.60 12.45
CA MET A 204 15.80 -8.01 12.70
C MET A 204 17.31 -8.21 12.83
N SER A 205 18.07 -7.61 11.92
CA SER A 205 19.53 -7.68 11.92
C SER A 205 20.20 -6.55 12.70
N ASP A 206 19.41 -5.58 13.17
CA ASP A 206 19.86 -4.32 13.81
C ASP A 206 20.83 -3.50 12.95
N LYS A 207 20.72 -3.61 11.61
CA LYS A 207 21.62 -2.95 10.66
C LYS A 207 20.92 -1.82 9.92
N SER A 208 21.66 -0.75 9.62
CA SER A 208 21.22 0.26 8.68
C SER A 208 21.11 -0.35 7.28
N ILE A 209 20.00 -0.08 6.58
CA ILE A 209 19.82 -0.47 5.18
C ILE A 209 20.33 0.63 4.26
N GLY A 210 20.04 1.90 4.60
CA GLY A 210 20.47 3.02 3.82
C GLY A 210 20.15 4.35 4.46
N ASN A 211 20.95 5.36 4.10
CA ASN A 211 20.76 6.74 4.51
C ASN A 211 20.92 7.64 3.30
N ALA A 212 20.16 8.72 3.24
CA ALA A 212 20.34 9.74 2.21
C ALA A 212 20.18 11.14 2.80
N ILE A 213 20.91 12.07 2.22
CA ILE A 213 20.75 13.51 2.44
C ILE A 213 20.79 14.21 1.09
N GLY A 214 19.86 15.11 0.85
CA GLY A 214 19.75 15.80 -0.43
C GLY A 214 19.30 17.23 -0.30
N LEU A 215 19.72 18.04 -1.28
CA LEU A 215 19.23 19.38 -1.51
C LEU A 215 18.36 19.39 -2.75
N ASN A 216 17.15 19.90 -2.62
CA ASN A 216 16.24 20.10 -3.74
C ASN A 216 16.03 21.61 -3.93
N TYR A 217 16.38 22.09 -5.13
CA TYR A 217 15.98 23.42 -5.62
C TYR A 217 14.88 23.24 -6.65
N GLU A 218 13.78 23.99 -6.47
CA GLU A 218 12.64 23.90 -7.40
C GLU A 218 12.00 25.27 -7.61
N ASN A 219 11.91 25.71 -8.86
CA ASN A 219 11.15 26.88 -9.30
C ASN A 219 10.24 26.53 -10.46
N ASP A 220 9.60 27.52 -11.07
CA ASP A 220 8.63 27.31 -12.14
C ASP A 220 9.23 26.69 -13.43
N CYS A 221 10.53 26.88 -13.67
CA CYS A 221 11.21 26.45 -14.90
C CYS A 221 12.19 25.29 -14.68
N LEU A 222 12.67 25.08 -13.46
CA LEU A 222 13.79 24.17 -13.20
C LEU A 222 13.61 23.45 -11.86
N ALA A 223 13.88 22.16 -11.85
CA ALA A 223 14.09 21.38 -10.62
C ALA A 223 15.49 20.75 -10.64
N VAL A 224 16.25 20.93 -9.56
CA VAL A 224 17.57 20.33 -9.35
C VAL A 224 17.58 19.57 -8.05
N ASN A 225 17.88 18.28 -8.12
CA ASN A 225 18.04 17.43 -6.95
C ASN A 225 19.49 16.97 -6.84
N LEU A 226 20.13 17.28 -5.74
CA LEU A 226 21.46 16.82 -5.36
C LEU A 226 21.30 15.86 -4.21
N ASN A 227 21.69 14.59 -4.35
CA ASN A 227 21.59 13.61 -3.28
C ASN A 227 22.93 12.93 -3.05
N TYR A 228 23.28 12.79 -1.79
CA TYR A 228 24.30 11.86 -1.33
C TYR A 228 23.60 10.70 -0.62
N PHE A 229 23.93 9.48 -0.97
CA PHE A 229 23.33 8.29 -0.37
C PHE A 229 24.39 7.27 0.00
N THR A 230 24.07 6.48 1.01
CA THR A 230 24.79 5.28 1.41
C THR A 230 23.80 4.12 1.44
N ASP A 231 24.09 3.06 0.71
CA ASP A 231 23.34 1.82 0.69
C ASP A 231 24.20 0.75 1.37
N PHE A 232 23.65 0.12 2.40
CA PHE A 232 24.30 -0.92 3.21
C PHE A 232 23.79 -2.32 2.87
N THR A 233 22.92 -2.46 1.86
CA THR A 233 22.44 -3.78 1.40
C THR A 233 23.59 -4.51 0.72
N ALA A 234 24.24 -5.38 1.46
CA ALA A 234 25.21 -6.32 0.91
C ALA A 234 24.44 -7.57 0.46
N ILE A 235 24.38 -7.80 -0.85
CA ILE A 235 23.91 -9.05 -1.44
C ILE A 235 25.16 -9.74 -1.99
N ASP A 236 25.55 -10.86 -1.38
CA ASP A 236 26.76 -11.65 -1.72
C ASP A 236 28.05 -10.80 -1.76
N ASP A 237 28.66 -10.63 -2.92
CA ASP A 237 29.93 -9.90 -3.11
C ASP A 237 29.76 -8.39 -3.30
N ILE A 238 28.54 -7.84 -3.27
CA ILE A 238 28.29 -6.41 -3.45
C ILE A 238 28.54 -5.70 -2.13
N LYS A 239 29.62 -4.91 -2.08
CA LYS A 239 29.97 -4.08 -0.92
C LYS A 239 28.99 -2.89 -0.80
N ASN A 240 28.87 -2.35 0.42
CA ASN A 240 28.17 -1.10 0.69
C ASN A 240 28.48 -0.05 -0.36
N SER A 241 27.48 0.51 -0.99
CA SER A 241 27.66 1.56 -2.01
C SER A 241 27.45 2.95 -1.41
N ARG A 242 28.24 3.90 -1.87
CA ARG A 242 28.06 5.33 -1.58
C ARG A 242 28.08 6.07 -2.90
N GLY A 243 27.22 7.04 -3.03
CA GLY A 243 27.16 7.76 -4.30
C GLY A 243 26.56 9.15 -4.17
N PHE A 244 26.84 9.91 -5.23
CA PHE A 244 26.16 11.16 -5.50
C PHE A 244 25.25 10.99 -6.70
N SER A 245 24.05 11.56 -6.64
CA SER A 245 23.20 11.72 -7.80
C SER A 245 22.81 13.18 -8.00
N ILE A 246 22.83 13.61 -9.24
CA ILE A 246 22.36 14.92 -9.68
C ILE A 246 21.25 14.68 -10.69
N ASN A 247 20.06 15.18 -10.43
CA ASN A 247 18.96 15.12 -11.37
C ASN A 247 18.51 16.55 -11.68
N ILE A 248 18.45 16.88 -12.97
CA ILE A 248 18.04 18.19 -13.46
C ILE A 248 16.84 17.99 -14.38
N VAL A 249 15.73 18.62 -14.06
CA VAL A 249 14.50 18.57 -14.85
C VAL A 249 14.11 19.99 -15.25
N LEU A 250 14.01 20.22 -16.55
CA LEU A 250 13.45 21.45 -17.11
C LEU A 250 11.92 21.29 -17.14
N LYS A 251 11.21 22.23 -16.59
CA LYS A 251 9.77 22.30 -16.62
C LYS A 251 9.32 23.13 -17.81
N PRO A 252 8.34 22.68 -18.59
CA PRO A 252 7.78 23.43 -19.72
C PRO A 252 7.00 24.66 -19.29
#